data_2aa41bbce3e10b41036c621ed4d462a9
#
_entry.id   2aa41bbce3e10b41036c621ed4d462a9
#
_cell.length_a   1.000
_cell.length_b   1.000
_cell.length_c   1.000
_cell.angle_alpha   90.00
_cell.angle_beta   90.00
_cell.angle_gamma   90.00
#
_symmetry.space_group_name_H-M   'P 1'
#
loop_
_entity.id
_entity.type
_entity.pdbx_description
1 polymer ?
#
loop_
_entity_poly.entity_id
_entity_poly.type
_entity_poly.pdbx_seq_one_letter_code
_entity_poly.pdbx_strand_id
1 'polypeptide(L)'
;NGRNYFIQDGYQSVRAVPYDLPVIGYGNNVVNTLRIWDAEAIQEFCLDSFDKGEYEKAVEQQNLAKTIVEVLYPNDNHYAGKELRLRQQYFFISASVQRAILKFKELNKDIHKLPEKVTFQMNDTHPTVAVAELMRILMDEEGLEWDDAWDITTRTCAYTNHTIMAEALEKWPIEL
;
A
#
# COMPACT_ATOMS: atom_id res chain seq x y z
N ASN A 1 -25.38 7.50 -16.35
CA ASN A 1 -24.50 8.66 -16.30
C ASN A 1 -23.26 8.54 -17.20
N GLY A 2 -23.01 7.42 -17.90
CA GLY A 2 -21.92 7.29 -18.87
C GLY A 2 -20.49 7.28 -18.28
N ARG A 3 -20.35 7.17 -16.96
CA ARG A 3 -19.05 7.10 -16.32
C ARG A 3 -18.56 5.65 -16.30
N ASN A 4 -17.35 5.43 -16.79
CA ASN A 4 -16.65 4.15 -16.63
C ASN A 4 -16.04 4.09 -15.23
N TYR A 5 -16.21 2.97 -14.55
CA TYR A 5 -15.52 2.64 -13.30
C TYR A 5 -14.94 1.24 -13.41
N PHE A 6 -13.85 1.02 -12.70
CA PHE A 6 -13.17 -0.27 -12.69
C PHE A 6 -13.60 -1.08 -11.47
N ILE A 7 -13.92 -2.35 -11.70
CA ILE A 7 -14.17 -3.33 -10.63
C ILE A 7 -12.98 -4.27 -10.63
N GLN A 8 -12.32 -4.37 -9.48
CA GLN A 8 -11.29 -5.38 -9.28
C GLN A 8 -11.96 -6.74 -9.03
N ASP A 9 -11.53 -7.76 -9.75
CA ASP A 9 -11.99 -9.13 -9.60
C ASP A 9 -10.77 -10.06 -9.38
N GLY A 10 -10.99 -11.19 -8.70
CA GLY A 10 -9.92 -12.17 -8.44
C GLY A 10 -8.81 -11.69 -7.50
N TYR A 11 -9.04 -10.67 -6.68
CA TYR A 11 -8.05 -10.14 -5.74
C TYR A 11 -7.93 -10.98 -4.47
N GLN A 12 -6.76 -10.93 -3.87
CA GLN A 12 -6.50 -11.47 -2.54
C GLN A 12 -6.45 -10.33 -1.54
N SER A 13 -7.09 -10.50 -0.37
CA SER A 13 -7.14 -9.47 0.67
C SER A 13 -6.37 -9.89 1.90
N VAL A 14 -5.64 -8.94 2.49
CA VAL A 14 -4.99 -9.08 3.79
C VAL A 14 -5.37 -7.88 4.67
N ARG A 15 -5.39 -8.08 5.97
CA ARG A 15 -5.59 -7.01 6.94
C ARG A 15 -4.24 -6.42 7.31
N ALA A 16 -4.08 -5.11 7.13
CA ALA A 16 -2.91 -4.39 7.60
C ALA A 16 -3.11 -3.94 9.05
N VAL A 17 -2.18 -4.33 9.93
CA VAL A 17 -2.19 -4.01 11.36
C VAL A 17 -1.03 -3.08 11.69
N PRO A 18 -1.29 -1.84 12.16
CA PRO A 18 -0.23 -0.89 12.48
C PRO A 18 0.38 -1.15 13.85
N TYR A 19 1.70 -1.07 13.92
CA TYR A 19 2.47 -1.01 15.17
C TYR A 19 3.21 0.31 15.23
N ASP A 20 2.90 1.11 16.25
CA ASP A 20 3.39 2.47 16.40
C ASP A 20 4.44 2.58 17.50
N LEU A 21 5.62 3.11 17.16
CA LEU A 21 6.64 3.47 18.11
C LEU A 21 6.71 5.00 18.25
N PRO A 22 6.58 5.53 19.47
CA PRO A 22 6.66 6.97 19.68
C PRO A 22 8.10 7.46 19.55
N VAL A 23 8.30 8.56 18.80
CA VAL A 23 9.57 9.27 18.66
C VAL A 23 9.43 10.63 19.33
N ILE A 24 10.01 10.78 20.51
CA ILE A 24 9.84 11.96 21.35
C ILE A 24 10.75 13.08 20.85
N GLY A 25 10.19 14.28 20.67
CA GLY A 25 10.92 15.47 20.32
C GLY A 25 11.77 16.00 21.48
N TYR A 26 12.95 16.55 21.17
CA TYR A 26 13.85 17.11 22.16
C TYR A 26 13.35 18.49 22.66
N GLY A 27 13.14 18.60 23.96
CA GLY A 27 12.77 19.85 24.61
C GLY A 27 11.44 20.50 24.16
N ASN A 28 10.51 19.70 23.61
CA ASN A 28 9.17 20.17 23.18
C ASN A 28 8.10 19.10 23.46
N ASN A 29 6.83 19.43 23.18
CA ASN A 29 5.70 18.55 23.39
C ASN A 29 5.31 17.74 22.11
N VAL A 30 6.21 17.63 21.13
CA VAL A 30 5.96 16.88 19.89
C VAL A 30 6.36 15.43 20.06
N VAL A 31 5.49 14.53 19.70
CA VAL A 31 5.76 13.09 19.60
C VAL A 31 5.40 12.65 18.18
N ASN A 32 6.41 12.26 17.42
CA ASN A 32 6.21 11.66 16.11
C ASN A 32 5.99 10.16 16.23
N THR A 33 5.52 9.54 15.16
CA THR A 33 5.24 8.11 15.11
C THR A 33 6.10 7.46 14.05
N LEU A 34 6.86 6.44 14.45
CA LEU A 34 7.40 5.46 13.52
C LEU A 34 6.40 4.31 13.44
N ARG A 35 5.81 4.10 12.27
CA ARG A 35 4.83 3.05 12.04
C ARG A 35 5.42 1.94 11.20
N ILE A 36 5.21 0.71 11.64
CA ILE A 36 5.41 -0.51 10.85
C ILE A 36 4.07 -1.23 10.72
N TRP A 37 3.94 -2.04 9.67
CA TRP A 37 2.73 -2.77 9.37
C TRP A 37 2.98 -4.27 9.45
N ASP A 38 2.09 -4.97 10.15
CA ASP A 38 1.95 -6.41 10.08
C ASP A 38 0.77 -6.77 9.18
N ALA A 39 0.75 -8.01 8.67
CA ALA A 39 -0.30 -8.53 7.82
C ALA A 39 -1.00 -9.72 8.47
N GLU A 40 -2.32 -9.65 8.56
CA GLU A 40 -3.17 -10.73 9.03
C GLU A 40 -4.09 -11.23 7.92
N ALA A 41 -4.35 -12.52 7.91
CA ALA A 41 -5.37 -13.10 7.03
C ALA A 41 -6.78 -12.58 7.41
N ILE A 42 -7.62 -12.35 6.41
CA ILE A 42 -9.05 -12.07 6.65
C ILE A 42 -9.74 -13.34 7.19
N GLN A 43 -9.35 -14.49 6.66
CA GLN A 43 -9.78 -15.80 7.12
C GLN A 43 -8.54 -16.65 7.40
N GLU A 44 -8.27 -16.94 8.67
CA GLU A 44 -7.09 -17.69 9.08
C GLU A 44 -7.13 -19.16 8.67
N PHE A 45 -8.33 -19.75 8.65
CA PHE A 45 -8.52 -21.17 8.37
C PHE A 45 -9.83 -21.43 7.64
N CYS A 46 -9.78 -22.21 6.56
CA CYS A 46 -10.95 -22.63 5.80
C CYS A 46 -11.30 -24.10 6.13
N LEU A 47 -12.28 -24.32 7.01
CA LEU A 47 -12.70 -25.64 7.43
C LEU A 47 -13.23 -26.49 6.27
N ASP A 48 -13.98 -25.87 5.35
CA ASP A 48 -14.53 -26.57 4.18
C ASP A 48 -13.46 -27.17 3.26
N SER A 49 -12.34 -26.44 3.09
CA SER A 49 -11.19 -26.95 2.33
C SER A 49 -10.47 -28.06 3.09
N PHE A 50 -10.33 -27.91 4.40
CA PHE A 50 -9.70 -28.90 5.25
C PHE A 50 -10.46 -30.24 5.24
N ASP A 51 -11.78 -30.21 5.39
CA ASP A 51 -12.64 -31.39 5.38
C ASP A 51 -12.64 -32.12 4.03
N LYS A 52 -12.30 -31.42 2.93
CA LYS A 52 -12.10 -32.00 1.60
C LYS A 52 -10.69 -32.56 1.38
N GLY A 53 -9.80 -32.47 2.37
CA GLY A 53 -8.41 -32.85 2.25
C GLY A 53 -7.50 -31.87 1.52
N GLU A 54 -7.98 -30.64 1.25
CA GLU A 54 -7.25 -29.55 0.61
C GLU A 54 -6.48 -28.74 1.69
N TYR A 55 -5.54 -29.37 2.38
CA TYR A 55 -4.90 -28.81 3.58
C TYR A 55 -4.11 -27.54 3.30
N GLU A 56 -3.40 -27.46 2.18
CA GLU A 56 -2.65 -26.26 1.79
C GLU A 56 -3.58 -25.06 1.55
N LYS A 57 -4.71 -25.31 0.88
CA LYS A 57 -5.72 -24.29 0.60
C LYS A 57 -6.43 -23.82 1.88
N ALA A 58 -6.57 -24.70 2.87
CA ALA A 58 -7.18 -24.39 4.15
C ALA A 58 -6.43 -23.28 4.92
N VAL A 59 -5.12 -23.10 4.67
CA VAL A 59 -4.25 -22.10 5.31
C VAL A 59 -3.63 -21.11 4.31
N GLU A 60 -4.11 -21.07 3.08
CA GLU A 60 -3.53 -20.28 1.99
C GLU A 60 -3.49 -18.79 2.32
N GLN A 61 -4.57 -18.21 2.84
CA GLN A 61 -4.63 -16.80 3.19
C GLN A 61 -3.68 -16.45 4.34
N GLN A 62 -3.56 -17.34 5.33
CA GLN A 62 -2.62 -17.17 6.43
C GLN A 62 -1.17 -17.16 5.93
N ASN A 63 -0.83 -18.11 5.05
CA ASN A 63 0.49 -18.19 4.45
C ASN A 63 0.80 -16.97 3.59
N LEU A 64 -0.16 -16.48 2.81
CA LEU A 64 -0.01 -15.25 2.03
C LEU A 64 0.30 -14.05 2.93
N ALA A 65 -0.51 -13.80 3.94
CA ALA A 65 -0.33 -12.68 4.86
C ALA A 65 1.06 -12.74 5.52
N LYS A 66 1.44 -13.91 6.04
CA LYS A 66 2.75 -14.12 6.66
C LYS A 66 3.90 -13.89 5.67
N THR A 67 3.80 -14.39 4.45
CA THR A 67 4.85 -14.26 3.43
C THR A 67 5.11 -12.79 3.05
N ILE A 68 4.07 -11.94 3.04
CA ILE A 68 4.21 -10.51 2.70
C ILE A 68 5.13 -9.78 3.68
N VAL A 69 5.13 -10.15 4.97
CA VAL A 69 5.84 -9.40 6.02
C VAL A 69 7.03 -10.13 6.63
N GLU A 70 7.23 -11.41 6.34
CA GLU A 70 8.22 -12.26 7.01
C GLU A 70 9.67 -11.86 6.67
N VAL A 71 9.98 -11.60 5.41
CA VAL A 71 11.34 -11.30 4.96
C VAL A 71 11.34 -10.10 4.04
N LEU A 72 12.05 -9.04 4.45
CA LEU A 72 12.28 -7.86 3.63
C LEU A 72 13.34 -8.16 2.56
N TYR A 73 13.15 -7.63 1.35
CA TYR A 73 14.01 -7.84 0.18
C TYR A 73 14.20 -9.34 -0.16
N PRO A 74 13.13 -10.03 -0.57
CA PRO A 74 13.25 -11.40 -1.06
C PRO A 74 14.14 -11.45 -2.31
N ASN A 75 14.71 -12.62 -2.57
CA ASN A 75 15.44 -12.85 -3.82
C ASN A 75 14.49 -12.69 -5.02
N ASP A 76 14.76 -11.73 -5.89
CA ASP A 76 13.95 -11.36 -7.04
C ASP A 76 14.57 -11.77 -8.40
N ASN A 77 15.53 -12.71 -8.40
CA ASN A 77 16.08 -13.28 -9.62
C ASN A 77 15.10 -14.17 -10.40
N HIS A 78 13.93 -14.46 -9.84
CA HIS A 78 12.87 -15.25 -10.43
C HIS A 78 11.51 -14.55 -10.31
N TYR A 79 10.55 -14.96 -11.13
CA TYR A 79 9.23 -14.32 -11.23
C TYR A 79 8.51 -14.21 -9.87
N ALA A 80 8.42 -15.33 -9.12
CA ALA A 80 7.75 -15.34 -7.83
C ALA A 80 8.38 -14.37 -6.80
N GLY A 81 9.70 -14.19 -6.84
CA GLY A 81 10.38 -13.22 -5.99
C GLY A 81 10.08 -11.77 -6.38
N LYS A 82 10.01 -11.48 -7.67
CA LYS A 82 9.58 -10.15 -8.18
C LYS A 82 8.14 -9.86 -7.77
N GLU A 83 7.24 -10.82 -7.95
CA GLU A 83 5.85 -10.70 -7.55
C GLU A 83 5.72 -10.45 -6.04
N LEU A 84 6.43 -11.22 -5.21
CA LEU A 84 6.43 -11.03 -3.75
C LEU A 84 6.94 -9.62 -3.38
N ARG A 85 8.03 -9.16 -3.99
CA ARG A 85 8.57 -7.82 -3.76
C ARG A 85 7.57 -6.73 -4.11
N LEU A 86 6.88 -6.84 -5.24
CA LEU A 86 5.83 -5.89 -5.62
C LEU A 86 4.63 -5.94 -4.66
N ARG A 87 4.23 -7.14 -4.22
CA ARG A 87 3.18 -7.32 -3.20
C ARG A 87 3.55 -6.64 -1.88
N GLN A 88 4.80 -6.76 -1.42
CA GLN A 88 5.29 -6.09 -0.21
C GLN A 88 5.21 -4.56 -0.33
N GLN A 89 5.66 -4.02 -1.46
CA GLN A 89 5.60 -2.58 -1.72
C GLN A 89 4.16 -2.08 -1.77
N TYR A 90 3.30 -2.78 -2.50
CA TYR A 90 1.89 -2.41 -2.59
C TYR A 90 1.19 -2.49 -1.24
N PHE A 91 1.40 -3.56 -0.47
CA PHE A 91 0.84 -3.71 0.87
C PHE A 91 1.19 -2.55 1.79
N PHE A 92 2.48 -2.24 1.90
CA PHE A 92 2.96 -1.14 2.74
C PHE A 92 2.39 0.21 2.31
N ILE A 93 2.42 0.48 1.03
CA ILE A 93 1.97 1.76 0.47
C ILE A 93 0.45 1.90 0.57
N SER A 94 -0.31 0.89 0.17
CA SER A 94 -1.76 0.94 0.23
C SER A 94 -2.27 1.13 1.66
N ALA A 95 -1.72 0.40 2.63
CA ALA A 95 -2.04 0.57 4.05
C ALA A 95 -1.74 2.00 4.54
N SER A 96 -0.59 2.56 4.15
CA SER A 96 -0.15 3.89 4.56
C SER A 96 -1.00 5.00 3.95
N VAL A 97 -1.28 4.92 2.66
CA VAL A 97 -2.09 5.91 1.92
C VAL A 97 -3.54 5.88 2.41
N GLN A 98 -4.15 4.71 2.51
CA GLN A 98 -5.51 4.56 3.03
C GLN A 98 -5.63 5.14 4.45
N ARG A 99 -4.69 4.81 5.34
CA ARG A 99 -4.71 5.34 6.71
C ARG A 99 -4.56 6.87 6.76
N ALA A 100 -3.72 7.45 5.90
CA ALA A 100 -3.56 8.89 5.83
C ALA A 100 -4.84 9.58 5.36
N ILE A 101 -5.50 9.03 4.33
CA ILE A 101 -6.78 9.54 3.82
C ILE A 101 -7.88 9.41 4.88
N LEU A 102 -8.00 8.26 5.54
CA LEU A 102 -8.97 8.06 6.61
C LEU A 102 -8.79 9.08 7.73
N LYS A 103 -7.54 9.27 8.19
CA LYS A 103 -7.23 10.28 9.22
C LYS A 103 -7.53 11.71 8.75
N PHE A 104 -7.23 12.03 7.49
CA PHE A 104 -7.57 13.32 6.91
C PHE A 104 -9.10 13.54 6.93
N LYS A 105 -9.88 12.55 6.52
CA LYS A 105 -11.35 12.61 6.45
C LYS A 105 -12.04 12.73 7.82
N GLU A 106 -11.40 12.32 8.91
CA GLU A 106 -11.90 12.54 10.27
C GLU A 106 -12.11 14.03 10.58
N LEU A 107 -11.26 14.91 10.03
CA LEU A 107 -11.26 16.35 10.30
C LEU A 107 -11.67 17.21 9.09
N ASN A 108 -11.67 16.63 7.90
CA ASN A 108 -11.91 17.31 6.64
C ASN A 108 -12.92 16.57 5.78
N LYS A 109 -13.88 17.29 5.22
CA LYS A 109 -14.91 16.69 4.35
C LYS A 109 -14.60 16.77 2.86
N ASP A 110 -13.69 17.66 2.48
CA ASP A 110 -13.35 17.98 1.11
C ASP A 110 -12.00 17.38 0.76
N ILE A 111 -12.01 16.31 -0.06
CA ILE A 111 -10.79 15.58 -0.45
C ILE A 111 -9.83 16.44 -1.28
N HIS A 112 -10.30 17.48 -1.97
CA HIS A 112 -9.46 18.42 -2.73
C HIS A 112 -8.47 19.18 -1.83
N LYS A 113 -8.71 19.23 -0.52
CA LYS A 113 -7.80 19.82 0.47
C LYS A 113 -6.73 18.86 1.00
N LEU A 114 -6.69 17.63 0.51
CA LEU A 114 -5.68 16.65 0.92
C LEU A 114 -4.25 17.21 0.80
N PRO A 115 -3.83 17.87 -0.31
CA PRO A 115 -2.47 18.39 -0.45
C PRO A 115 -2.07 19.49 0.55
N GLU A 116 -3.05 20.14 1.19
CA GLU A 116 -2.79 21.16 2.22
C GLU A 116 -2.40 20.55 3.58
N LYS A 117 -2.70 19.27 3.79
CA LYS A 117 -2.59 18.61 5.09
C LYS A 117 -1.73 17.35 5.07
N VAL A 118 -1.53 16.74 3.91
CA VAL A 118 -0.83 15.47 3.75
C VAL A 118 0.23 15.62 2.67
N THR A 119 1.43 15.11 2.95
CA THR A 119 2.50 14.95 1.96
C THR A 119 3.12 13.56 2.14
N PHE A 120 3.24 12.82 1.05
CA PHE A 120 3.98 11.57 0.99
C PHE A 120 5.38 11.86 0.44
N GLN A 121 6.37 11.89 1.33
CA GLN A 121 7.77 11.96 0.92
C GLN A 121 8.28 10.55 0.65
N MET A 122 8.57 10.26 -0.61
CA MET A 122 9.06 8.96 -1.07
C MET A 122 10.57 8.98 -1.25
N ASN A 123 11.28 8.03 -0.66
CA ASN A 123 12.70 7.84 -0.84
C ASN A 123 12.94 6.67 -1.80
N ASP A 124 13.65 6.93 -2.88
CA ASP A 124 13.93 5.99 -3.97
C ASP A 124 12.65 5.43 -4.64
N THR A 125 12.80 4.40 -5.47
CA THR A 125 11.68 3.88 -6.26
C THR A 125 10.80 2.88 -5.51
N HIS A 126 11.24 2.39 -4.35
CA HIS A 126 10.52 1.37 -3.57
C HIS A 126 9.07 1.74 -3.23
N PRO A 127 8.77 3.00 -2.80
CA PRO A 127 7.42 3.41 -2.49
C PRO A 127 6.67 4.09 -3.64
N THR A 128 7.21 4.15 -4.86
CA THR A 128 6.62 4.97 -5.95
C THR A 128 5.28 4.47 -6.46
N VAL A 129 4.89 3.23 -6.15
CA VAL A 129 3.53 2.76 -6.41
C VAL A 129 2.46 3.61 -5.67
N ALA A 130 2.87 4.46 -4.71
CA ALA A 130 1.99 5.40 -4.03
C ALA A 130 1.28 6.35 -5.01
N VAL A 131 1.93 6.74 -6.10
CA VAL A 131 1.32 7.61 -7.11
C VAL A 131 0.13 6.90 -7.76
N ALA A 132 0.31 5.64 -8.18
CA ALA A 132 -0.76 4.86 -8.80
C ALA A 132 -1.86 4.51 -7.80
N GLU A 133 -1.51 4.13 -6.57
CA GLU A 133 -2.48 3.78 -5.54
C GLU A 133 -3.30 5.00 -5.08
N LEU A 134 -2.68 6.16 -4.93
CA LEU A 134 -3.42 7.39 -4.62
C LEU A 134 -4.39 7.75 -5.73
N MET A 135 -3.97 7.66 -7.00
CA MET A 135 -4.86 7.86 -8.15
C MET A 135 -6.04 6.88 -8.13
N ARG A 136 -5.77 5.59 -7.89
CA ARG A 136 -6.82 4.57 -7.79
C ARG A 136 -7.85 4.93 -6.72
N ILE A 137 -7.40 5.25 -5.52
CA ILE A 137 -8.30 5.59 -4.41
C ILE A 137 -9.12 6.83 -4.75
N LEU A 138 -8.48 7.89 -5.26
CA LEU A 138 -9.17 9.13 -5.60
C LEU A 138 -10.22 8.95 -6.70
N MET A 139 -9.92 8.12 -7.69
CA MET A 139 -10.84 7.87 -8.80
C MET A 139 -11.91 6.83 -8.47
N ASP A 140 -11.51 5.67 -7.95
CA ASP A 140 -12.41 4.52 -7.80
C ASP A 140 -13.22 4.56 -6.50
N GLU A 141 -12.63 5.08 -5.41
CA GLU A 141 -13.28 5.12 -4.11
C GLU A 141 -13.88 6.50 -3.78
N GLU A 142 -13.14 7.59 -4.06
CA GLU A 142 -13.62 8.96 -3.80
C GLU A 142 -14.42 9.53 -4.99
N GLY A 143 -14.38 8.90 -6.14
CA GLY A 143 -15.20 9.25 -7.29
C GLY A 143 -14.76 10.48 -8.06
N LEU A 144 -13.49 10.86 -8.01
CA LEU A 144 -12.96 12.00 -8.77
C LEU A 144 -12.71 11.64 -10.24
N GLU A 145 -12.76 12.65 -11.10
CA GLU A 145 -12.27 12.52 -12.47
C GLU A 145 -10.74 12.55 -12.51
N TRP A 146 -10.15 12.09 -13.62
CA TRP A 146 -8.70 11.97 -13.76
C TRP A 146 -7.93 13.26 -13.45
N ASP A 147 -8.36 14.37 -14.00
CA ASP A 147 -7.64 15.64 -13.88
C ASP A 147 -7.62 16.16 -12.43
N ASP A 148 -8.73 16.02 -11.71
CA ASP A 148 -8.82 16.38 -10.29
C ASP A 148 -7.97 15.45 -9.42
N ALA A 149 -8.03 14.14 -9.67
CA ALA A 149 -7.23 13.15 -8.97
C ALA A 149 -5.73 13.37 -9.21
N TRP A 150 -5.35 13.72 -10.45
CA TRP A 150 -3.97 14.00 -10.82
C TRP A 150 -3.44 15.28 -10.17
N ASP A 151 -4.21 16.37 -10.14
CA ASP A 151 -3.83 17.60 -9.44
C ASP A 151 -3.55 17.32 -7.95
N ILE A 152 -4.46 16.60 -7.28
CA ILE A 152 -4.28 16.21 -5.88
C ILE A 152 -3.01 15.35 -5.72
N THR A 153 -2.83 14.34 -6.56
CA THR A 153 -1.71 13.41 -6.48
C THR A 153 -0.36 14.10 -6.64
N THR A 154 -0.23 14.96 -7.66
CA THR A 154 1.03 15.68 -7.93
C THR A 154 1.41 16.67 -6.85
N ARG A 155 0.43 17.20 -6.12
CA ARG A 155 0.64 18.14 -5.00
C ARG A 155 0.83 17.43 -3.65
N THR A 156 0.46 16.14 -3.57
CA THR A 156 0.57 15.34 -2.33
C THR A 156 1.85 14.52 -2.31
N CYS A 157 2.34 14.05 -3.47
CA CYS A 157 3.51 13.21 -3.59
C CYS A 157 4.79 14.02 -3.82
N ALA A 158 5.82 13.73 -3.04
CA ALA A 158 7.17 14.26 -3.20
C ALA A 158 8.18 13.09 -3.29
N TYR A 159 9.26 13.25 -4.05
CA TYR A 159 10.20 12.18 -4.33
C TYR A 159 11.65 12.65 -4.18
N THR A 160 12.48 11.79 -3.59
CA THR A 160 13.93 11.97 -3.53
C THR A 160 14.61 10.69 -4.00
N ASN A 161 15.50 10.83 -4.97
CA ASN A 161 16.36 9.75 -5.42
C ASN A 161 17.73 9.84 -4.73
N HIS A 162 18.18 8.74 -4.12
CA HIS A 162 19.46 8.64 -3.41
C HIS A 162 20.55 7.89 -4.18
N THR A 163 20.27 7.43 -5.41
CA THR A 163 21.18 6.64 -6.22
C THR A 163 21.30 7.16 -7.63
N ILE A 164 22.51 7.05 -8.22
CA ILE A 164 22.78 7.30 -9.64
C ILE A 164 22.85 6.01 -10.45
N MET A 165 22.79 4.85 -9.81
CA MET A 165 22.93 3.54 -10.45
C MET A 165 21.60 3.14 -11.08
N ALA A 166 21.61 2.93 -12.39
CA ALA A 166 20.40 2.61 -13.15
C ALA A 166 19.73 1.30 -12.71
N GLU A 167 20.50 0.33 -12.22
CA GLU A 167 20.00 -0.94 -11.69
C GLU A 167 19.20 -0.80 -10.38
N ALA A 168 19.40 0.30 -9.66
CA ALA A 168 18.62 0.59 -8.44
C ALA A 168 17.25 1.23 -8.75
N LEU A 169 17.01 1.64 -10.00
CA LEU A 169 15.73 2.13 -10.47
C LEU A 169 14.88 0.93 -10.89
N GLU A 170 13.82 0.68 -10.16
CA GLU A 170 12.96 -0.48 -10.41
C GLU A 170 12.21 -0.37 -11.73
N LYS A 171 12.18 -1.48 -12.46
CA LYS A 171 11.39 -1.67 -13.67
C LYS A 171 10.65 -2.98 -13.55
N TRP A 172 9.33 -2.89 -13.63
CA TRP A 172 8.46 -4.05 -13.55
C TRP A 172 7.91 -4.41 -14.93
N PRO A 173 7.87 -5.69 -15.30
CA PRO A 173 7.13 -6.13 -16.49
C PRO A 173 5.64 -5.76 -16.35
N ILE A 174 5.01 -5.38 -17.47
CA ILE A 174 3.58 -5.01 -17.47
C ILE A 174 2.69 -6.20 -17.12
N GLU A 175 3.13 -7.40 -17.44
CA GLU A 175 2.43 -8.66 -17.18
C GLU A 175 2.58 -9.15 -15.72
N LEU A 176 3.35 -8.48 -14.89
CA LEU A 176 3.51 -8.82 -13.48
C LEU A 176 2.37 -8.24 -12.64
#